data_3bbc0551e7f96e920509d57553f40534
#
_entry.id   3bbc0551e7f96e920509d57553f40534
#
_cell.length_a   1.000
_cell.length_b   1.000
_cell.length_c   1.000
_cell.angle_alpha   90.00
_cell.angle_beta   90.00
_cell.angle_gamma   90.00
#
_symmetry.space_group_name_H-M   'P 1'
#
loop_
_entity.id
_entity.type
_entity.pdbx_description
1 polymer ?
#
loop_
_entity_poly.entity_id
_entity_poly.type
_entity_poly.pdbx_seq_one_letter_code
_entity_poly.pdbx_strand_id
1 'polypeptide(L)'
;MIIYLHGFDSSSPGNHEKVLQLQFIDPDVRLISYSTRHPKHDMQFLLKETDKMLTLSDDDRPLICGVGLGGFWSERIGFLCGIRQAIFNPNLFPQENMEGKIDRPEEYQDIATKCVSDFRERNRDRCLTFLSRQDEALDSQRTADQLHPFYEIVWDETEGHKFKNISPHLQRIKAFKTSG
;
A
#
# COMPACT_ATOMS: atom_id res chain seq x y z
N MET A 1 -2.84 -4.03 15.34
CA MET A 1 -3.76 -4.10 14.15
C MET A 1 -3.00 -3.82 12.87
N ILE A 2 -3.28 -4.59 11.82
CA ILE A 2 -2.80 -4.31 10.45
C ILE A 2 -4.00 -4.13 9.53
N ILE A 3 -4.05 -3.04 8.78
CA ILE A 3 -5.05 -2.81 7.73
C ILE A 3 -4.44 -3.24 6.40
N TYR A 4 -5.13 -4.07 5.62
CA TYR A 4 -4.64 -4.52 4.31
C TYR A 4 -5.55 -4.01 3.18
N LEU A 5 -4.93 -3.38 2.17
CA LEU A 5 -5.58 -2.90 0.95
C LEU A 5 -5.16 -3.75 -0.24
N HIS A 6 -6.13 -4.33 -0.92
CA HIS A 6 -5.87 -5.17 -2.09
C HIS A 6 -5.54 -4.35 -3.36
N GLY A 7 -4.91 -4.99 -4.33
CA GLY A 7 -4.60 -4.41 -5.64
C GLY A 7 -5.82 -4.31 -6.56
N PHE A 8 -5.61 -3.72 -7.74
CA PHE A 8 -6.64 -3.60 -8.76
C PHE A 8 -7.19 -4.97 -9.17
N ASP A 9 -8.51 -5.08 -9.24
CA ASP A 9 -9.25 -6.27 -9.67
C ASP A 9 -8.78 -7.58 -8.99
N SER A 10 -8.34 -7.45 -7.74
CA SER A 10 -7.76 -8.55 -6.98
C SER A 10 -8.85 -9.53 -6.51
N SER A 11 -8.62 -10.81 -6.76
CA SER A 11 -9.55 -11.88 -6.35
C SER A 11 -9.43 -12.23 -4.87
N SER A 12 -10.54 -12.70 -4.31
CA SER A 12 -10.67 -13.10 -2.92
C SER A 12 -9.59 -14.09 -2.42
N PRO A 13 -9.23 -15.19 -3.11
CA PRO A 13 -8.24 -16.12 -2.60
C PRO A 13 -6.87 -15.49 -2.30
N GLY A 14 -6.33 -14.70 -3.25
CA GLY A 14 -5.02 -14.06 -3.05
C GLY A 14 -5.01 -13.00 -1.95
N ASN A 15 -6.14 -12.33 -1.71
CA ASN A 15 -6.26 -11.38 -0.60
C ASN A 15 -6.28 -12.11 0.73
N HIS A 16 -7.00 -13.23 0.81
CA HIS A 16 -7.06 -14.04 2.02
C HIS A 16 -5.69 -14.63 2.39
N GLU A 17 -4.93 -15.11 1.42
CA GLU A 17 -3.57 -15.61 1.64
C GLU A 17 -2.65 -14.56 2.24
N LYS A 18 -2.74 -13.30 1.79
CA LYS A 18 -1.95 -12.20 2.37
C LYS A 18 -2.38 -11.86 3.79
N VAL A 19 -3.68 -11.85 4.06
CA VAL A 19 -4.20 -11.68 5.42
C VAL A 19 -3.63 -12.75 6.34
N LEU A 20 -3.66 -14.01 5.94
CA LEU A 20 -3.09 -15.13 6.73
C LEU A 20 -1.59 -14.94 6.99
N GLN A 21 -0.82 -14.51 6.00
CA GLN A 21 0.60 -14.24 6.18
C GLN A 21 0.84 -13.08 7.16
N LEU A 22 0.09 -11.99 7.04
CA LEU A 22 0.21 -10.84 7.95
C LEU A 22 -0.20 -11.17 9.39
N GLN A 23 -1.06 -12.17 9.59
CA GLN A 23 -1.45 -12.64 10.92
C GLN A 23 -0.28 -13.25 11.73
N PHE A 24 0.84 -13.63 11.09
CA PHE A 24 2.07 -13.98 11.81
C PHE A 24 2.76 -12.77 12.47
N ILE A 25 2.40 -11.54 12.05
CA ILE A 25 2.91 -10.30 12.68
C ILE A 25 1.95 -9.84 13.77
N ASP A 26 0.65 -9.79 13.46
CA ASP A 26 -0.40 -9.27 14.32
C ASP A 26 -1.70 -10.06 14.06
N PRO A 27 -2.34 -10.67 15.06
CA PRO A 27 -3.57 -11.44 14.84
C PRO A 27 -4.75 -10.59 14.34
N ASP A 28 -4.76 -9.28 14.62
CA ASP A 28 -5.79 -8.35 14.15
C ASP A 28 -5.39 -7.77 12.78
N VAL A 29 -5.69 -8.53 11.73
CA VAL A 29 -5.53 -8.09 10.34
C VAL A 29 -6.90 -7.86 9.71
N ARG A 30 -7.15 -6.65 9.23
CA ARG A 30 -8.43 -6.21 8.66
C ARG A 30 -8.27 -5.85 7.18
N LEU A 31 -8.94 -6.57 6.30
CA LEU A 31 -9.01 -6.27 4.88
C LEU A 31 -10.10 -5.22 4.63
N ILE A 32 -9.76 -4.13 3.96
CA ILE A 32 -10.75 -3.22 3.37
C ILE A 32 -10.94 -3.59 1.90
N SER A 33 -12.13 -4.02 1.56
CA SER A 33 -12.54 -4.25 0.17
C SER A 33 -13.15 -2.97 -0.40
N TYR A 34 -12.62 -2.53 -1.54
CA TYR A 34 -13.04 -1.29 -2.21
C TYR A 34 -13.18 -1.51 -3.73
N SER A 35 -13.75 -0.55 -4.46
CA SER A 35 -14.15 -0.76 -5.85
C SER A 35 -12.96 -0.93 -6.80
N THR A 36 -11.84 -0.26 -6.55
CA THR A 36 -10.67 -0.11 -7.43
C THR A 36 -10.93 0.64 -8.74
N ARG A 37 -12.14 1.08 -8.99
CA ARG A 37 -12.60 1.64 -10.28
C ARG A 37 -13.03 3.11 -10.21
N HIS A 38 -13.21 3.65 -9.00
CA HIS A 38 -13.73 5.01 -8.79
C HIS A 38 -12.79 5.82 -7.89
N PRO A 39 -11.73 6.45 -8.44
CA PRO A 39 -10.61 6.99 -7.66
C PRO A 39 -11.02 7.93 -6.51
N LYS A 40 -11.85 8.92 -6.79
CA LYS A 40 -12.30 9.88 -5.75
C LYS A 40 -13.21 9.22 -4.70
N HIS A 41 -14.11 8.35 -5.13
CA HIS A 41 -14.97 7.59 -4.22
C HIS A 41 -14.13 6.63 -3.37
N ASP A 42 -13.20 5.90 -3.98
CA ASP A 42 -12.32 4.97 -3.29
C ASP A 42 -11.48 5.68 -2.24
N MET A 43 -10.93 6.87 -2.55
CA MET A 43 -10.18 7.68 -1.59
C MET A 43 -11.02 8.04 -0.36
N GLN A 44 -12.25 8.55 -0.57
CA GLN A 44 -13.14 8.93 0.52
C GLN A 44 -13.58 7.73 1.35
N PHE A 45 -13.90 6.62 0.70
CA PHE A 45 -14.29 5.38 1.34
C PHE A 45 -13.15 4.81 2.20
N LEU A 46 -11.94 4.72 1.64
CA LEU A 46 -10.76 4.19 2.34
C LEU A 46 -10.38 5.05 3.55
N LEU A 47 -10.44 6.39 3.43
CA LEU A 47 -10.21 7.29 4.56
C LEU A 47 -11.22 7.04 5.68
N LYS A 48 -12.51 6.98 5.35
CA LYS A 48 -13.58 6.76 6.32
C LYS A 48 -13.47 5.41 7.03
N GLU A 49 -13.22 4.33 6.27
CA GLU A 49 -13.13 2.99 6.87
C GLU A 49 -11.84 2.85 7.71
N THR A 50 -10.73 3.45 7.27
CA THR A 50 -9.48 3.47 8.05
C THR A 50 -9.68 4.22 9.37
N ASP A 51 -10.24 5.43 9.34
CA ASP A 51 -10.51 6.24 10.53
C ASP A 51 -11.41 5.51 11.53
N LYS A 52 -12.46 4.86 11.02
CA LYS A 52 -13.34 4.02 11.85
C LYS A 52 -12.59 2.87 12.51
N MET A 53 -11.72 2.17 11.78
CA MET A 53 -10.92 1.08 12.33
C MET A 53 -9.95 1.55 13.40
N LEU A 54 -9.31 2.71 13.20
CA LEU A 54 -8.41 3.32 14.16
C LEU A 54 -9.14 3.75 15.44
N THR A 55 -10.32 4.34 15.30
CA THR A 55 -11.16 4.76 16.45
C THR A 55 -11.60 3.58 17.32
N LEU A 56 -11.79 2.40 16.71
CA LEU A 56 -12.23 1.18 17.39
C LEU A 56 -11.08 0.26 17.85
N SER A 57 -9.83 0.71 17.69
CA SER A 57 -8.64 -0.09 18.02
C SER A 57 -7.88 0.55 19.17
N ASP A 58 -7.43 -0.30 20.11
CA ASP A 58 -6.53 0.09 21.20
C ASP A 58 -5.03 -0.05 20.79
N ASP A 59 -4.74 -0.40 19.52
CA ASP A 59 -3.37 -0.52 19.03
C ASP A 59 -2.76 0.89 18.82
N ASP A 60 -1.73 1.21 19.60
CA ASP A 60 -0.99 2.46 19.51
C ASP A 60 -0.02 2.54 18.31
N ARG A 61 0.18 1.42 17.62
CA ARG A 61 1.09 1.26 16.46
C ARG A 61 0.44 0.55 15.28
N PRO A 62 -0.70 1.01 14.81
CA PRO A 62 -1.34 0.42 13.65
C PRO A 62 -0.47 0.56 12.40
N LEU A 63 -0.58 -0.43 11.50
CA LEU A 63 0.12 -0.47 10.23
C LEU A 63 -0.90 -0.61 9.10
N ILE A 64 -0.70 0.10 7.99
CA ILE A 64 -1.44 -0.14 6.76
C ILE A 64 -0.53 -0.75 5.71
N CYS A 65 -0.99 -1.81 5.05
CA CYS A 65 -0.24 -2.53 4.02
C CYS A 65 -1.05 -2.62 2.73
N GLY A 66 -0.37 -2.64 1.58
CA GLY A 66 -1.05 -2.85 0.30
C GLY A 66 -0.13 -3.22 -0.84
N VAL A 67 -0.71 -3.86 -1.86
CA VAL A 67 -0.01 -4.31 -3.08
C VAL A 67 -0.55 -3.57 -4.30
N GLY A 68 0.30 -3.16 -5.21
CA GLY A 68 -0.09 -2.49 -6.46
C GLY A 68 -0.89 -1.22 -6.21
N LEU A 69 -2.14 -1.17 -6.68
CA LEU A 69 -3.04 -0.05 -6.39
C LEU A 69 -3.33 0.08 -4.89
N GLY A 70 -3.42 -1.03 -4.16
CA GLY A 70 -3.51 -1.01 -2.69
C GLY A 70 -2.28 -0.39 -2.03
N GLY A 71 -1.09 -0.59 -2.60
CA GLY A 71 0.15 0.07 -2.18
C GLY A 71 0.11 1.58 -2.37
N PHE A 72 -0.39 2.04 -3.53
CA PHE A 72 -0.63 3.47 -3.79
C PHE A 72 -1.55 4.11 -2.75
N TRP A 73 -2.66 3.44 -2.43
CA TRP A 73 -3.60 3.93 -1.42
C TRP A 73 -3.02 3.85 -0.01
N SER A 74 -2.30 2.78 0.31
CA SER A 74 -1.70 2.62 1.65
C SER A 74 -0.72 3.74 1.97
N GLU A 75 0.09 4.20 1.01
CA GLU A 75 0.98 5.35 1.18
C GLU A 75 0.19 6.61 1.57
N ARG A 76 -0.86 6.92 0.83
CA ARG A 76 -1.63 8.16 0.99
C ARG A 76 -2.55 8.15 2.20
N ILE A 77 -3.31 7.09 2.35
CA ILE A 77 -4.23 6.93 3.49
C ILE A 77 -3.44 6.85 4.79
N GLY A 78 -2.34 6.09 4.80
CA GLY A 78 -1.47 5.99 5.95
C GLY A 78 -0.86 7.34 6.36
N PHE A 79 -0.42 8.15 5.40
CA PHE A 79 0.05 9.51 5.67
C PHE A 79 -1.06 10.39 6.27
N LEU A 80 -2.25 10.39 5.65
CA LEU A 80 -3.37 11.23 6.09
C LEU A 80 -3.90 10.82 7.48
N CYS A 81 -3.87 9.54 7.79
CA CYS A 81 -4.28 9.01 9.10
C CYS A 81 -3.15 8.97 10.14
N GLY A 82 -1.92 9.37 9.77
CA GLY A 82 -0.78 9.39 10.67
C GLY A 82 -0.25 8.02 11.10
N ILE A 83 -0.50 6.96 10.32
CA ILE A 83 -0.07 5.59 10.59
C ILE A 83 1.06 5.14 9.67
N ARG A 84 1.86 4.15 10.08
CA ARG A 84 2.96 3.60 9.28
C ARG A 84 2.44 2.77 8.11
N GLN A 85 3.23 2.71 7.04
CA GLN A 85 2.86 2.00 5.82
C GLN A 85 3.91 0.96 5.44
N ALA A 86 3.46 -0.22 4.97
CA ALA A 86 4.30 -1.20 4.28
C ALA A 86 3.69 -1.48 2.89
N ILE A 87 4.35 -1.05 1.84
CA ILE A 87 3.81 -1.08 0.49
C ILE A 87 4.61 -2.01 -0.43
N PHE A 88 3.90 -2.78 -1.27
CA PHE A 88 4.48 -3.78 -2.15
C PHE A 88 4.17 -3.45 -3.60
N ASN A 89 5.18 -3.29 -4.43
CA ASN A 89 5.05 -2.92 -5.85
C ASN A 89 3.96 -1.85 -6.07
N PRO A 90 4.02 -0.67 -5.39
CA PRO A 90 2.96 0.31 -5.45
C PRO A 90 2.80 0.88 -6.86
N ASN A 91 1.56 0.98 -7.35
CA ASN A 91 1.27 1.67 -8.60
C ASN A 91 1.28 3.19 -8.39
N LEU A 92 2.44 3.82 -8.51
CA LEU A 92 2.58 5.26 -8.27
C LEU A 92 2.01 6.14 -9.39
N PHE A 93 1.75 5.56 -10.56
CA PHE A 93 1.29 6.25 -11.76
C PHE A 93 -0.09 5.71 -12.22
N PRO A 94 -1.10 5.68 -11.33
CA PRO A 94 -2.39 5.11 -11.70
C PRO A 94 -3.09 5.91 -12.80
N GLN A 95 -2.84 7.21 -12.94
CA GLN A 95 -3.35 8.04 -14.03
C GLN A 95 -2.89 7.54 -15.42
N GLU A 96 -1.72 6.89 -15.49
CA GLU A 96 -1.19 6.27 -16.70
C GLU A 96 -1.59 4.78 -16.78
N ASN A 97 -1.31 4.04 -15.70
CA ASN A 97 -1.43 2.59 -15.67
C ASN A 97 -2.89 2.07 -15.62
N MET A 98 -3.85 2.94 -15.31
CA MET A 98 -5.27 2.61 -15.26
C MET A 98 -6.04 3.06 -16.51
N GLU A 99 -5.38 3.68 -17.48
CA GLU A 99 -5.98 4.02 -18.77
C GLU A 99 -6.53 2.77 -19.47
N GLY A 100 -7.76 2.84 -19.96
CA GLY A 100 -8.46 1.70 -20.56
C GLY A 100 -8.94 0.61 -19.61
N LYS A 101 -8.64 0.72 -18.31
CA LYS A 101 -9.07 -0.24 -17.28
C LYS A 101 -10.23 0.27 -16.42
N ILE A 102 -10.37 1.59 -16.30
CA ILE A 102 -11.44 2.25 -15.55
C ILE A 102 -12.01 3.42 -16.35
N ASP A 103 -13.20 3.90 -15.99
CA ASP A 103 -13.92 4.93 -16.75
C ASP A 103 -13.32 6.33 -16.62
N ARG A 104 -12.64 6.64 -15.51
CA ARG A 104 -12.12 7.99 -15.21
C ARG A 104 -10.71 7.95 -14.64
N PRO A 105 -9.72 7.47 -15.42
CA PRO A 105 -8.33 7.40 -14.93
C PRO A 105 -7.75 8.78 -14.64
N GLU A 106 -8.25 9.84 -15.31
CA GLU A 106 -7.86 11.24 -15.09
C GLU A 106 -8.13 11.74 -13.65
N GLU A 107 -9.08 11.13 -12.94
CA GLU A 107 -9.31 11.46 -11.53
C GLU A 107 -8.10 11.16 -10.65
N TYR A 108 -7.22 10.24 -11.07
CA TYR A 108 -5.95 9.98 -10.38
C TYR A 108 -4.93 11.10 -10.55
N GLN A 109 -5.04 11.94 -11.60
CA GLN A 109 -4.01 12.94 -11.90
C GLN A 109 -3.68 13.81 -10.69
N ASP A 110 -4.69 14.41 -10.08
CA ASP A 110 -4.51 15.26 -8.90
C ASP A 110 -4.06 14.45 -7.67
N ILE A 111 -4.64 13.28 -7.46
CA ILE A 111 -4.35 12.41 -6.30
C ILE A 111 -2.92 11.88 -6.38
N ALA A 112 -2.43 11.58 -7.59
CA ALA A 112 -1.11 11.00 -7.79
C ALA A 112 0.02 12.02 -7.79
N THR A 113 -0.25 13.29 -8.16
CA THR A 113 0.82 14.25 -8.48
C THR A 113 0.87 15.47 -7.56
N LYS A 114 -0.28 15.91 -6.99
CA LYS A 114 -0.29 17.11 -6.14
C LYS A 114 0.46 16.91 -4.83
N CYS A 115 1.38 17.82 -4.54
CA CYS A 115 2.14 17.88 -3.28
C CYS A 115 2.88 16.58 -2.90
N VAL A 116 3.20 15.73 -3.90
CA VAL A 116 3.76 14.40 -3.64
C VAL A 116 5.10 14.48 -2.91
N SER A 117 5.99 15.36 -3.35
CA SER A 117 7.30 15.52 -2.71
C SER A 117 7.17 16.00 -1.27
N ASP A 118 6.28 16.97 -1.02
CA ASP A 118 6.08 17.53 0.32
C ASP A 118 5.50 16.51 1.29
N PHE A 119 4.52 15.72 0.86
CA PHE A 119 3.98 14.69 1.74
C PHE A 119 4.95 13.56 1.98
N ARG A 120 5.75 13.13 0.97
CA ARG A 120 6.76 12.10 1.13
C ARG A 120 7.89 12.55 2.05
N GLU A 121 8.33 13.79 1.95
CA GLU A 121 9.30 14.35 2.89
C GLU A 121 8.79 14.30 4.34
N ARG A 122 7.53 14.67 4.57
CA ARG A 122 6.90 14.61 5.90
C ARG A 122 6.61 13.17 6.36
N ASN A 123 6.50 12.24 5.42
CA ASN A 123 6.24 10.82 5.65
C ASN A 123 7.52 9.97 5.72
N ARG A 124 8.70 10.62 5.60
CA ARG A 124 10.00 9.97 5.73
C ARG A 124 10.02 9.09 6.98
N ASP A 125 10.66 7.94 6.94
CA ASP A 125 10.74 6.97 8.04
C ASP A 125 9.39 6.30 8.46
N ARG A 126 8.29 6.62 7.78
CA ARG A 126 6.97 6.05 8.07
C ARG A 126 6.44 5.09 7.01
N CYS A 127 7.17 4.94 5.90
CA CYS A 127 6.82 4.03 4.82
C CYS A 127 7.99 3.09 4.50
N LEU A 128 7.74 1.80 4.58
CA LEU A 128 8.66 0.73 4.14
C LEU A 128 8.18 0.19 2.81
N THR A 129 9.06 0.19 1.81
CA THR A 129 8.72 -0.20 0.45
C THR A 129 9.38 -1.51 0.05
N PHE A 130 8.62 -2.43 -0.50
CA PHE A 130 9.09 -3.68 -1.10
C PHE A 130 8.86 -3.63 -2.60
N LEU A 131 9.93 -3.82 -3.39
CA LEU A 131 9.88 -3.84 -4.84
C LEU A 131 10.43 -5.15 -5.37
N SER A 132 9.72 -5.74 -6.32
CA SER A 132 10.16 -6.95 -7.01
C SER A 132 10.99 -6.60 -8.26
N ARG A 133 12.11 -7.34 -8.45
CA ARG A 133 12.87 -7.34 -9.71
C ARG A 133 12.11 -8.03 -10.85
N GLN A 134 11.13 -8.85 -10.51
CA GLN A 134 10.33 -9.66 -11.43
C GLN A 134 8.92 -9.10 -11.65
N ASP A 135 8.69 -7.83 -11.31
CA ASP A 135 7.39 -7.19 -11.57
C ASP A 135 7.12 -7.11 -13.07
N GLU A 136 6.17 -7.90 -13.53
CA GLU A 136 5.78 -7.99 -14.94
C GLU A 136 4.75 -6.93 -15.38
N ALA A 137 4.22 -6.16 -14.42
CA ALA A 137 3.14 -5.20 -14.66
C ALA A 137 3.56 -3.74 -14.54
N LEU A 138 4.55 -3.43 -13.68
CA LEU A 138 5.00 -2.09 -13.39
C LEU A 138 6.52 -1.97 -13.53
N ASP A 139 6.97 -0.77 -13.88
CA ASP A 139 8.40 -0.43 -13.87
C ASP A 139 8.88 -0.19 -12.43
N SER A 140 9.47 -1.26 -11.84
CA SER A 140 10.00 -1.21 -10.48
C SER A 140 11.18 -0.25 -10.32
N GLN A 141 12.00 -0.04 -11.37
CA GLN A 141 13.10 0.91 -11.30
C GLN A 141 12.58 2.35 -11.27
N ARG A 142 11.62 2.68 -12.15
CA ARG A 142 10.95 3.98 -12.12
C ARG A 142 10.29 4.25 -10.77
N THR A 143 9.68 3.23 -10.17
CA THR A 143 9.08 3.31 -8.84
C THR A 143 10.14 3.56 -7.77
N ALA A 144 11.26 2.83 -7.82
CA ALA A 144 12.38 3.00 -6.89
C ALA A 144 12.97 4.41 -6.97
N ASP A 145 13.18 4.94 -8.17
CA ASP A 145 13.73 6.28 -8.39
C ASP A 145 12.85 7.38 -7.77
N GLN A 146 11.54 7.16 -7.73
CA GLN A 146 10.58 8.08 -7.09
C GLN A 146 10.54 7.98 -5.56
N LEU A 147 10.77 6.80 -5.00
CA LEU A 147 10.59 6.54 -3.58
C LEU A 147 11.90 6.58 -2.77
N HIS A 148 13.02 6.17 -3.37
CA HIS A 148 14.30 6.05 -2.68
C HIS A 148 14.82 7.34 -2.00
N PRO A 149 14.47 8.58 -2.46
CA PRO A 149 14.84 9.79 -1.74
C PRO A 149 14.16 9.94 -0.37
N PHE A 150 13.07 9.23 -0.15
CA PHE A 150 12.18 9.40 1.00
C PHE A 150 12.07 8.15 1.86
N TYR A 151 12.06 6.96 1.26
CA TYR A 151 11.72 5.70 1.92
C TYR A 151 12.81 4.66 1.77
N GLU A 152 12.88 3.78 2.75
CA GLU A 152 13.66 2.56 2.64
C GLU A 152 13.04 1.62 1.62
N ILE A 153 13.87 1.09 0.70
CA ILE A 153 13.47 0.12 -0.33
C ILE A 153 14.13 -1.23 -0.07
N VAL A 154 13.31 -2.26 0.01
CA VAL A 154 13.72 -3.66 0.09
C VAL A 154 13.41 -4.32 -1.24
N TRP A 155 14.43 -4.83 -1.91
CA TRP A 155 14.26 -5.55 -3.16
C TRP A 155 13.98 -7.03 -2.92
N ASP A 156 13.05 -7.59 -3.69
CA ASP A 156 12.78 -9.02 -3.77
C ASP A 156 13.15 -9.54 -5.17
N GLU A 157 13.87 -10.67 -5.22
CA GLU A 157 14.40 -11.24 -6.45
C GLU A 157 13.47 -12.31 -7.06
N THR A 158 12.43 -12.72 -6.34
CA THR A 158 11.64 -13.94 -6.66
C THR A 158 10.17 -13.66 -6.93
N GLU A 159 9.60 -12.64 -6.31
CA GLU A 159 8.18 -12.33 -6.42
C GLU A 159 7.86 -11.57 -7.71
N GLY A 160 6.65 -11.77 -8.24
CA GLY A 160 6.09 -10.95 -9.32
C GLY A 160 5.27 -9.77 -8.80
N HIS A 161 4.51 -9.12 -9.69
CA HIS A 161 3.71 -7.94 -9.36
C HIS A 161 2.81 -8.14 -8.12
N LYS A 162 2.15 -9.29 -8.05
CA LYS A 162 1.15 -9.57 -7.00
C LYS A 162 1.75 -9.83 -5.62
N PHE A 163 3.04 -9.97 -5.49
CA PHE A 163 3.72 -10.28 -4.23
C PHE A 163 2.99 -11.39 -3.45
N LYS A 164 2.88 -12.58 -4.03
CA LYS A 164 2.06 -13.67 -3.48
C LYS A 164 2.59 -14.15 -2.13
N ASN A 165 3.90 -14.25 -2.01
CA ASN A 165 4.57 -14.69 -0.79
C ASN A 165 5.32 -13.53 -0.14
N ILE A 166 4.76 -12.98 0.95
CA ILE A 166 5.41 -11.95 1.76
C ILE A 166 6.15 -12.52 2.97
N SER A 167 6.16 -13.86 3.13
CA SER A 167 6.74 -14.53 4.30
C SER A 167 8.22 -14.18 4.55
N PRO A 168 9.09 -14.02 3.53
CA PRO A 168 10.49 -13.63 3.76
C PRO A 168 10.64 -12.25 4.41
N HIS A 169 9.63 -11.40 4.28
CA HIS A 169 9.66 -10.01 4.74
C HIS A 169 8.96 -9.78 6.08
N LEU A 170 8.26 -10.78 6.64
CA LEU A 170 7.43 -10.63 7.84
C LEU A 170 8.20 -10.12 9.05
N GLN A 171 9.42 -10.60 9.27
CA GLN A 171 10.24 -10.13 10.40
C GLN A 171 10.59 -8.64 10.27
N ARG A 172 10.90 -8.18 9.05
CA ARG A 172 11.21 -6.79 8.79
C ARG A 172 9.98 -5.89 8.96
N ILE A 173 8.82 -6.34 8.46
CA ILE A 173 7.55 -5.64 8.63
C ILE A 173 7.19 -5.55 10.13
N LYS A 174 7.38 -6.64 10.87
CA LYS A 174 7.13 -6.67 12.31
C LYS A 174 8.03 -5.68 13.06
N ALA A 175 9.34 -5.71 12.78
CA ALA A 175 10.28 -4.77 13.37
C ALA A 175 9.90 -3.31 13.04
N PHE A 176 9.53 -3.03 11.80
CA PHE A 176 9.07 -1.72 11.37
C PHE A 176 7.77 -1.28 12.07
N LYS A 177 6.78 -2.16 12.21
CA LYS A 177 5.54 -1.87 12.95
C LYS A 177 5.82 -1.52 14.41
N THR A 178 6.76 -2.22 15.05
CA THR A 178 7.03 -2.10 16.49
C THR A 178 8.14 -1.11 16.86
N SER A 179 8.93 -0.63 15.90
CA SER A 179 9.96 0.38 16.16
C SER A 179 9.36 1.69 16.67
N GLY A 180 10.03 2.31 17.64
CA GLY A 180 9.60 3.54 18.31
C GLY A 180 9.61 4.76 17.40
#